data_6dd169789e6b8030170df0642673dd50
#
_entry.id   6dd169789e6b8030170df0642673dd50
#
_cell.length_a   1.000
_cell.length_b   1.000
_cell.length_c   1.000
_cell.angle_alpha   90.00
_cell.angle_beta   90.00
_cell.angle_gamma   90.00
#
_symmetry.space_group_name_H-M   'P 1'
#
loop_
_entity.id
_entity.type
_entity.pdbx_description
1 polymer ?
#
loop_
_entity_poly.entity_id
_entity_poly.type
_entity_poly.pdbx_seq_one_letter_code
_entity_poly.pdbx_strand_id
1 'polypeptide(L)'
;YKILSKGEEALWKLASKHGIYIGNLGTLAFIKTLERKYGHGESLHLYADYGFNVYNEETIILLQELGSERVIDSLETDGVHYGALPLMVSEHEWDESEFIDRKSKEYKIIKRDISDQDIIAATDFVDISACIREAKKQNKTVRIYVN
;
A
#
# COMPACT_ATOMS: atom_id res chain seq x y z
N TYR A 1 4.29 -8.11 13.32
CA TYR A 1 3.91 -9.49 13.63
C TYR A 1 3.18 -9.60 14.99
N LYS A 2 3.74 -9.08 16.11
CA LYS A 2 3.12 -9.21 17.45
C LYS A 2 1.78 -8.49 17.60
N ILE A 3 1.56 -7.42 16.88
CA ILE A 3 0.29 -6.66 16.92
C ILE A 3 -0.80 -7.40 16.14
N LEU A 4 -0.44 -7.95 14.98
CA LEU A 4 -1.38 -8.70 14.13
C LEU A 4 -1.86 -9.99 14.81
N SER A 5 -0.99 -10.69 15.54
CA SER A 5 -1.35 -11.95 16.20
C SER A 5 -2.38 -11.84 17.34
N LYS A 6 -2.57 -10.65 17.93
CA LYS A 6 -3.55 -10.41 19.00
C LYS A 6 -4.98 -10.19 18.50
N GLY A 7 -5.16 -9.94 17.20
CA GLY A 7 -6.44 -9.65 16.58
C GLY A 7 -6.73 -10.50 15.35
N GLU A 8 -6.14 -11.70 15.25
CA GLU A 8 -6.23 -12.55 14.05
C GLU A 8 -7.67 -12.77 13.56
N GLU A 9 -8.58 -13.15 14.46
CA GLU A 9 -9.97 -13.41 14.08
C GLU A 9 -10.70 -12.13 13.65
N ALA A 10 -10.44 -11.01 14.33
CA ALA A 10 -11.00 -9.72 13.97
C ALA A 10 -10.46 -9.24 12.62
N LEU A 11 -9.15 -9.42 12.39
CA LEU A 11 -8.52 -9.12 11.11
C LEU A 11 -9.12 -9.98 9.99
N TRP A 12 -9.30 -11.28 10.22
CA TRP A 12 -9.95 -12.17 9.26
C TRP A 12 -11.35 -11.69 8.90
N LYS A 13 -12.20 -11.42 9.89
CA LYS A 13 -13.57 -10.93 9.67
C LYS A 13 -13.62 -9.61 8.90
N LEU A 14 -12.68 -8.71 9.17
CA LEU A 14 -12.59 -7.44 8.45
C LEU A 14 -12.12 -7.66 7.00
N ALA A 15 -11.06 -8.45 6.82
CA ALA A 15 -10.46 -8.73 5.52
C ALA A 15 -11.39 -9.53 4.60
N SER A 16 -12.14 -10.50 5.13
CA SER A 16 -13.13 -11.27 4.34
C SER A 16 -14.28 -10.41 3.83
N LYS A 17 -14.61 -9.34 4.53
CA LYS A 17 -15.68 -8.42 4.13
C LYS A 17 -15.24 -7.35 3.13
N HIS A 18 -14.01 -6.86 3.24
CA HIS A 18 -13.56 -5.67 2.53
C HIS A 18 -12.35 -5.90 1.62
N GLY A 19 -11.74 -7.08 1.67
CA GLY A 19 -10.43 -7.34 1.09
C GLY A 19 -9.30 -6.70 1.90
N ILE A 20 -8.07 -7.00 1.53
CA ILE A 20 -6.89 -6.50 2.24
C ILE A 20 -5.77 -6.12 1.25
N TYR A 21 -5.17 -4.96 1.47
CA TYR A 21 -3.93 -4.58 0.82
C TYR A 21 -2.73 -5.14 1.59
N ILE A 22 -1.83 -5.76 0.85
CA ILE A 22 -0.60 -6.36 1.37
C ILE A 22 0.61 -5.70 0.73
N GLY A 23 1.64 -5.37 1.49
CA GLY A 23 2.82 -4.64 1.03
C GLY A 23 4.11 -5.46 1.03
N ASN A 24 4.08 -6.73 1.48
CA ASN A 24 5.27 -7.58 1.50
C ASN A 24 4.91 -9.07 1.63
N LEU A 25 5.87 -9.93 1.28
CA LEU A 25 5.70 -11.39 1.31
C LEU A 25 5.43 -11.94 2.72
N GLY A 26 5.97 -11.32 3.77
CA GLY A 26 5.71 -11.74 5.15
C GLY A 26 4.25 -11.56 5.55
N THR A 27 3.64 -10.45 5.15
CA THR A 27 2.20 -10.21 5.35
C THR A 27 1.37 -11.19 4.51
N LEU A 28 1.76 -11.45 3.26
CA LEU A 28 1.10 -12.43 2.42
C LEU A 28 1.11 -13.83 3.06
N ALA A 29 2.27 -14.29 3.53
CA ALA A 29 2.41 -15.58 4.21
C ALA A 29 1.55 -15.67 5.49
N PHE A 30 1.48 -14.57 6.24
CA PHE A 30 0.62 -14.49 7.43
C PHE A 30 -0.87 -14.60 7.06
N ILE A 31 -1.32 -13.86 6.03
CA ILE A 31 -2.71 -13.94 5.55
C ILE A 31 -3.05 -15.35 5.06
N LYS A 32 -2.16 -16.01 4.32
CA LYS A 32 -2.35 -17.42 3.92
C LYS A 32 -2.44 -18.38 5.12
N THR A 33 -1.86 -18.04 6.24
CA THR A 33 -2.02 -18.79 7.50
C THR A 33 -3.41 -18.54 8.11
N LEU A 34 -3.92 -17.30 8.06
CA LEU A 34 -5.28 -16.99 8.51
C LEU A 34 -6.35 -17.66 7.62
N GLU A 35 -6.16 -17.69 6.30
CA GLU A 35 -7.04 -18.41 5.38
C GLU A 35 -7.18 -19.88 5.77
N ARG A 36 -6.07 -20.55 6.06
CA ARG A 36 -6.07 -21.95 6.50
C ARG A 36 -6.76 -22.17 7.86
N LYS A 37 -6.64 -21.16 8.75
CA LYS A 37 -7.17 -21.27 10.12
C LYS A 37 -8.65 -20.90 10.22
N TYR A 38 -9.11 -19.93 9.47
CA TYR A 38 -10.43 -19.33 9.61
C TYR A 38 -11.30 -19.40 8.35
N GLY A 39 -10.70 -19.63 7.19
CA GLY A 39 -11.35 -19.46 5.89
C GLY A 39 -12.36 -20.55 5.52
N HIS A 40 -12.27 -21.75 6.12
CA HIS A 40 -13.17 -22.87 5.84
C HIS A 40 -13.44 -23.11 4.34
N GLY A 41 -12.46 -22.80 3.47
CA GLY A 41 -12.56 -22.88 2.02
C GLY A 41 -12.87 -21.54 1.31
N GLU A 42 -13.11 -20.47 2.05
CA GLU A 42 -13.22 -19.11 1.51
C GLU A 42 -11.83 -18.49 1.37
N SER A 43 -11.59 -17.77 0.28
CA SER A 43 -10.38 -16.98 0.06
C SER A 43 -10.65 -15.50 0.26
N LEU A 44 -9.62 -14.79 0.67
CA LEU A 44 -9.68 -13.34 0.82
C LEU A 44 -9.43 -12.64 -0.51
N HIS A 45 -10.07 -11.48 -0.71
CA HIS A 45 -9.72 -10.54 -1.76
C HIS A 45 -8.39 -9.85 -1.40
N LEU A 46 -7.31 -10.27 -2.06
CA LEU A 46 -5.96 -9.76 -1.82
C LEU A 46 -5.56 -8.77 -2.90
N TYR A 47 -5.02 -7.64 -2.49
CA TYR A 47 -4.51 -6.60 -3.37
C TYR A 47 -3.04 -6.32 -3.02
N ALA A 48 -2.13 -6.60 -3.96
CA ALA A 48 -0.71 -6.29 -3.78
C ALA A 48 -0.48 -4.79 -3.92
N ASP A 49 0.10 -4.19 -2.88
CA ASP A 49 0.35 -2.77 -2.80
C ASP A 49 1.73 -2.38 -3.36
N TYR A 50 1.97 -1.10 -3.61
CA TYR A 50 3.23 -0.54 -4.08
C TYR A 50 4.46 -0.98 -3.27
N GLY A 51 4.28 -1.40 -2.01
CA GLY A 51 5.35 -1.93 -1.17
C GLY A 51 6.02 -3.20 -1.69
N PHE A 52 5.42 -3.90 -2.65
CA PHE A 52 6.08 -4.99 -3.39
C PHE A 52 7.07 -4.48 -4.44
N ASN A 53 7.07 -3.21 -4.73
CA ASN A 53 7.99 -2.56 -5.65
C ASN A 53 8.03 -3.23 -7.04
N VAL A 54 6.86 -3.38 -7.63
CA VAL A 54 6.65 -4.13 -8.88
C VAL A 54 7.08 -3.31 -10.09
N TYR A 55 8.06 -3.81 -10.84
CA TYR A 55 8.62 -3.15 -12.02
C TYR A 55 8.37 -3.88 -13.34
N ASN A 56 8.01 -5.16 -13.28
CA ASN A 56 7.91 -6.00 -14.46
C ASN A 56 6.69 -6.94 -14.42
N GLU A 57 6.34 -7.45 -15.58
CA GLU A 57 5.18 -8.32 -15.77
C GLU A 57 5.32 -9.67 -15.05
N GLU A 58 6.52 -10.20 -14.95
CA GLU A 58 6.78 -11.48 -14.27
C GLU A 58 6.45 -11.39 -12.79
N THR A 59 6.74 -10.25 -12.14
CA THR A 59 6.37 -10.01 -10.75
C THR A 59 4.85 -9.88 -10.60
N ILE A 60 4.16 -9.26 -11.54
CA ILE A 60 2.69 -9.18 -11.56
C ILE A 60 2.10 -10.58 -11.62
N ILE A 61 2.57 -11.40 -12.57
CA ILE A 61 2.11 -12.79 -12.75
C ILE A 61 2.34 -13.59 -11.46
N LEU A 62 3.53 -13.50 -10.88
CA LEU A 62 3.84 -14.19 -9.63
C LEU A 62 2.90 -13.80 -8.49
N LEU A 63 2.63 -12.51 -8.29
CA LEU A 63 1.74 -12.05 -7.24
C LEU A 63 0.29 -12.49 -7.49
N GLN A 64 -0.14 -12.56 -8.74
CA GLN A 64 -1.46 -13.09 -9.12
C GLN A 64 -1.54 -14.60 -8.85
N GLU A 65 -0.53 -15.38 -9.18
CA GLU A 65 -0.43 -16.81 -8.86
C GLU A 65 -0.44 -17.05 -7.34
N LEU A 66 0.12 -16.13 -6.56
CA LEU A 66 0.06 -16.15 -5.09
C LEU A 66 -1.30 -15.69 -4.53
N GLY A 67 -2.26 -15.35 -5.39
CA GLY A 67 -3.64 -15.05 -5.06
C GLY A 67 -3.99 -13.58 -4.97
N SER A 68 -3.15 -12.67 -5.47
CA SER A 68 -3.50 -11.25 -5.55
C SER A 68 -4.42 -11.00 -6.75
N GLU A 69 -5.59 -10.42 -6.51
CA GLU A 69 -6.54 -10.06 -7.57
C GLU A 69 -6.10 -8.81 -8.35
N ARG A 70 -5.38 -7.93 -7.67
CA ARG A 70 -4.83 -6.71 -8.25
C ARG A 70 -3.42 -6.48 -7.73
N VAL A 71 -2.60 -5.93 -8.59
CA VAL A 71 -1.22 -5.54 -8.28
C VAL A 71 -1.06 -4.06 -8.60
N ILE A 72 -0.48 -3.31 -7.68
CA ILE A 72 -0.15 -1.90 -7.85
C ILE A 72 1.33 -1.80 -8.17
N ASP A 73 1.63 -1.13 -9.27
CA ASP A 73 3.00 -0.89 -9.72
C ASP A 73 3.81 -0.09 -8.70
N SER A 74 5.13 -0.17 -8.79
CA SER A 74 6.04 0.66 -8.00
C SER A 74 5.77 2.16 -8.22
N LEU A 75 6.00 2.96 -7.18
CA LEU A 75 5.96 4.43 -7.27
C LEU A 75 6.97 5.01 -8.26
N GLU A 76 7.99 4.24 -8.64
CA GLU A 76 9.05 4.65 -9.55
C GLU A 76 8.76 4.29 -11.02
N THR A 77 7.65 3.61 -11.29
CA THR A 77 7.19 3.29 -12.66
C THR A 77 6.22 4.37 -13.16
N ASP A 78 5.88 4.29 -14.45
CA ASP A 78 4.84 5.11 -15.07
C ASP A 78 3.41 4.76 -14.58
N GLY A 79 3.32 4.10 -13.43
CA GLY A 79 2.07 3.75 -12.77
C GLY A 79 1.29 5.00 -12.35
N VAL A 80 -0.02 4.83 -12.20
CA VAL A 80 -0.93 5.94 -11.93
C VAL A 80 -1.10 6.12 -10.41
N HIS A 81 -0.25 6.97 -9.82
CA HIS A 81 -0.29 7.30 -8.41
C HIS A 81 -0.66 8.76 -8.20
N TYR A 82 -1.54 9.06 -7.25
CA TYR A 82 -2.02 10.41 -6.99
C TYR A 82 -2.04 10.75 -5.50
N GLY A 83 -1.90 12.02 -5.21
CA GLY A 83 -1.89 12.57 -3.86
C GLY A 83 -0.48 12.71 -3.29
N ALA A 84 -0.37 12.77 -1.97
CA ALA A 84 0.91 12.86 -1.28
C ALA A 84 1.60 11.49 -1.28
N LEU A 85 2.43 11.24 -2.29
CA LEU A 85 3.13 9.96 -2.42
C LEU A 85 4.05 9.70 -1.23
N PRO A 86 3.95 8.54 -0.55
CA PRO A 86 4.87 8.16 0.50
C PRO A 86 6.23 7.82 -0.13
N LEU A 87 7.24 8.62 0.19
CA LEU A 87 8.59 8.47 -0.36
C LEU A 87 9.52 7.69 0.57
N MET A 88 9.30 7.82 1.88
CA MET A 88 10.10 7.15 2.88
C MET A 88 9.27 6.87 4.14
N VAL A 89 9.55 5.76 4.80
CA VAL A 89 9.04 5.43 6.13
C VAL A 89 10.21 5.50 7.11
N SER A 90 10.03 6.22 8.21
CA SER A 90 11.03 6.42 9.25
C SER A 90 10.54 5.88 10.59
N GLU A 91 11.39 5.16 11.30
CA GLU A 91 11.18 4.81 12.72
C GLU A 91 11.64 5.93 13.67
N HIS A 92 12.26 6.97 13.12
CA HIS A 92 12.63 8.16 13.87
C HIS A 92 11.40 9.06 14.02
N GLU A 93 11.09 9.43 15.23
CA GLU A 93 10.06 10.43 15.52
C GLU A 93 10.57 11.82 15.12
N TRP A 94 9.84 12.48 14.25
CA TRP A 94 10.11 13.86 13.84
C TRP A 94 9.23 14.80 14.66
N ASP A 95 9.81 15.84 15.21
CA ASP A 95 9.02 16.88 15.92
C ASP A 95 8.30 17.80 14.94
N GLU A 96 8.88 17.96 13.74
CA GLU A 96 8.37 18.81 12.67
C GLU A 96 7.26 18.12 11.88
N SER A 97 6.41 18.90 11.25
CA SER A 97 5.39 18.44 10.29
C SER A 97 5.86 18.50 8.84
N GLU A 98 6.97 19.15 8.60
CA GLU A 98 7.54 19.39 7.26
C GLU A 98 9.05 19.20 7.28
N PHE A 99 9.58 18.75 6.15
CA PHE A 99 11.01 18.57 5.93
C PHE A 99 11.41 19.25 4.62
N ILE A 100 12.54 19.97 4.64
CA ILE A 100 13.10 20.63 3.46
C ILE A 100 14.43 19.98 3.13
N ASP A 101 14.60 19.52 1.89
CA ASP A 101 15.83 18.92 1.44
C ASP A 101 16.90 19.97 1.05
N ARG A 102 18.10 19.49 0.70
CA ARG A 102 19.23 20.37 0.29
C ARG A 102 18.97 21.16 -0.99
N LYS A 103 17.94 20.80 -1.76
CA LYS A 103 17.54 21.47 -3.00
C LYS A 103 16.33 22.38 -2.76
N SER A 104 16.01 22.67 -1.52
CA SER A 104 14.84 23.47 -1.09
C SER A 104 13.49 22.87 -1.53
N LYS A 105 13.42 21.56 -1.71
CA LYS A 105 12.16 20.88 -1.96
C LYS A 105 11.52 20.52 -0.62
N GLU A 106 10.25 20.86 -0.49
CA GLU A 106 9.43 20.62 0.69
C GLU A 106 8.78 19.22 0.64
N TYR A 107 8.72 18.60 1.79
CA TYR A 107 8.07 17.30 2.01
C TYR A 107 7.22 17.37 3.27
N LYS A 108 6.13 16.63 3.28
CA LYS A 108 5.23 16.54 4.43
C LYS A 108 5.58 15.33 5.29
N ILE A 109 5.58 15.50 6.60
CA ILE A 109 5.73 14.41 7.56
C ILE A 109 4.33 14.02 8.05
N ILE A 110 3.94 12.77 7.79
CA ILE A 110 2.66 12.22 8.20
C ILE A 110 2.90 11.29 9.37
N LYS A 111 2.42 11.70 10.53
CA LYS A 111 2.48 10.91 11.77
C LYS A 111 1.55 9.71 11.70
N ARG A 112 2.01 8.56 12.19
CA ARG A 112 1.19 7.36 12.28
C ARG A 112 1.06 6.89 13.73
N ASP A 113 -0.10 7.10 14.32
CA ASP A 113 -0.40 6.75 15.72
C ASP A 113 -0.34 5.24 16.03
N ILE A 114 -0.44 4.39 15.01
CA ILE A 114 -0.57 2.93 15.21
C ILE A 114 0.76 2.18 15.07
N SER A 115 1.74 2.74 14.37
CA SER A 115 2.95 2.01 13.99
C SER A 115 4.26 2.57 14.54
N ASP A 116 4.23 3.65 15.31
CA ASP A 116 5.41 4.41 15.75
C ASP A 116 6.37 4.73 14.57
N GLN A 117 5.79 4.98 13.41
CA GLN A 117 6.50 5.26 12.17
C GLN A 117 5.97 6.52 11.53
N ASP A 118 6.86 7.41 11.14
CA ASP A 118 6.52 8.59 10.36
C ASP A 118 6.69 8.34 8.87
N ILE A 119 5.82 8.91 8.05
CA ILE A 119 5.93 8.83 6.59
C ILE A 119 6.35 10.19 6.05
N ILE A 120 7.45 10.22 5.31
CA ILE A 120 7.82 11.40 4.51
C ILE A 120 7.14 11.27 3.15
N ALA A 121 6.27 12.23 2.85
CA ALA A 121 5.47 12.25 1.63
C ALA A 121 5.77 13.47 0.77
N ALA A 122 5.58 13.32 -0.54
CA ALA A 122 5.67 14.45 -1.47
C ALA A 122 4.56 15.46 -1.20
N THR A 123 4.88 16.75 -1.36
CA THR A 123 3.90 17.86 -1.27
C THR A 123 3.22 18.16 -2.59
N ASP A 124 3.79 17.68 -3.72
CA ASP A 124 3.26 17.92 -5.05
C ASP A 124 1.93 17.18 -5.25
N PHE A 125 0.85 17.95 -5.35
CA PHE A 125 -0.46 17.42 -5.73
C PHE A 125 -0.60 17.46 -7.26
N VAL A 126 -0.80 16.28 -7.85
CA VAL A 126 -1.21 16.18 -9.25
C VAL A 126 -2.73 16.30 -9.35
N ASP A 127 -3.25 16.96 -10.38
CA ASP A 127 -4.70 17.06 -10.61
C ASP A 127 -5.33 15.66 -10.75
N ILE A 128 -6.02 15.25 -9.69
CA ILE A 128 -6.63 13.94 -9.55
C ILE A 128 -7.64 13.67 -10.68
N SER A 129 -8.36 14.69 -11.15
CA SER A 129 -9.47 14.50 -12.08
C SER A 129 -9.03 14.14 -13.50
N ALA A 130 -7.98 14.77 -14.00
CA ALA A 130 -7.40 14.45 -15.32
C ALA A 130 -6.87 13.02 -15.34
N CYS A 131 -6.25 12.66 -14.30
CA CYS A 131 -5.55 11.41 -14.12
C CYS A 131 -6.47 10.21 -13.92
N ILE A 132 -7.56 10.33 -13.15
CA ILE A 132 -8.60 9.28 -13.07
C ILE A 132 -9.19 9.01 -14.45
N ARG A 133 -9.40 10.05 -15.26
CA ARG A 133 -9.92 9.88 -16.63
C ARG A 133 -8.94 9.09 -17.50
N GLU A 134 -7.65 9.40 -17.40
CA GLU A 134 -6.62 8.71 -18.18
C GLU A 134 -6.45 7.26 -17.73
N ALA A 135 -6.41 7.00 -16.43
CA ALA A 135 -6.35 5.64 -15.90
C ALA A 135 -7.54 4.79 -16.30
N LYS A 136 -8.76 5.35 -16.29
CA LYS A 136 -9.96 4.65 -16.77
C LYS A 136 -9.85 4.28 -18.25
N LYS A 137 -9.30 5.17 -19.10
CA LYS A 137 -9.09 4.86 -20.52
C LYS A 137 -8.08 3.72 -20.72
N GLN A 138 -7.05 3.67 -19.89
CA GLN A 138 -6.00 2.67 -19.95
C GLN A 138 -6.33 1.39 -19.18
N ASN A 139 -7.49 1.32 -18.55
CA ASN A 139 -7.91 0.22 -17.65
C ASN A 139 -6.89 -0.09 -16.54
N LYS A 140 -6.19 0.96 -16.05
CA LYS A 140 -5.19 0.85 -14.99
C LYS A 140 -5.82 1.04 -13.61
N THR A 141 -5.27 0.36 -12.61
CA THR A 141 -5.61 0.60 -11.21
C THR A 141 -4.99 1.91 -10.75
N VAL A 142 -5.81 2.74 -10.11
CA VAL A 142 -5.39 4.03 -9.55
C VAL A 142 -5.35 3.92 -8.05
N ARG A 143 -4.25 4.37 -7.44
CA ARG A 143 -4.17 4.57 -6.01
C ARG A 143 -4.16 6.06 -5.69
N ILE A 144 -5.06 6.47 -4.81
CA ILE A 144 -5.18 7.87 -4.36
C ILE A 144 -4.73 7.93 -2.90
N TYR A 145 -3.74 8.75 -2.63
CA TYR A 145 -3.29 9.06 -1.27
C TYR A 145 -4.04 10.30 -0.78
N VAL A 146 -4.95 10.08 0.17
CA VAL A 146 -5.73 11.14 0.81
C VAL A 146 -5.14 11.39 2.20
N ASN A 147 -4.80 12.64 2.50
CA ASN A 147 -4.30 13.09 3.79
C ASN A 147 -5.40 13.77 4.57
#